data_d5a0d31342194dc1d52d7fcac9de318d
#
_entry.id   d5a0d31342194dc1d52d7fcac9de318d
#
_cell.length_a   1.000
_cell.length_b   1.000
_cell.length_c   1.000
_cell.angle_alpha   90.00
_cell.angle_beta   90.00
_cell.angle_gamma   90.00
#
_symmetry.space_group_name_H-M   'P 1'
#
loop_
_entity.id
_entity.type
_entity.pdbx_description
1 polymer ?
#
loop_
_entity_poly.entity_id
_entity_poly.type
_entity_poly.pdbx_seq_one_letter_code
_entity_poly.pdbx_strand_id
1 'polypeptide(L)'
;MQINLAIIEHKEKKIVPVKAYMPFEMYGYKFAAHKAYSSDTWNVSEFSTGFSVERNCFTRAKALEKAKIRLETIGKENVLKAIEYAKELLKAA
;
A
#
# COMPACT_ATOMS: atom_id res chain seq x y z
N MET A 1 -2.27 -0.50 -15.03
CA MET A 1 -3.47 0.16 -14.45
C MET A 1 -3.01 1.34 -13.60
N GLN A 2 -3.69 2.46 -13.72
CA GLN A 2 -3.38 3.64 -12.91
C GLN A 2 -4.37 3.75 -11.76
N ILE A 3 -3.88 4.06 -10.56
CA ILE A 3 -4.71 4.30 -9.38
C ILE A 3 -4.31 5.62 -8.75
N ASN A 4 -5.24 6.21 -7.99
CA ASN A 4 -4.96 7.40 -7.19
C ASN A 4 -4.70 6.95 -5.76
N LEU A 5 -3.45 7.07 -5.35
CA LEU A 5 -3.01 6.61 -4.04
C LEU A 5 -3.04 7.76 -3.03
N ALA A 6 -3.73 7.54 -1.91
CA ALA A 6 -3.72 8.51 -0.83
C ALA A 6 -2.44 8.33 -0.01
N ILE A 7 -1.77 9.44 0.27
CA ILE A 7 -0.62 9.45 1.18
C ILE A 7 -0.80 10.57 2.18
N ILE A 8 -0.20 10.40 3.37
CA ILE A 8 -0.18 11.44 4.38
C ILE A 8 1.27 11.92 4.52
N GLU A 9 1.48 13.21 4.26
CA GLU A 9 2.78 13.83 4.30
C GLU A 9 2.65 15.13 5.09
N HIS A 10 3.45 15.30 6.14
CA HIS A 10 3.41 16.47 7.00
C HIS A 10 1.99 16.77 7.54
N LYS A 11 1.27 15.72 7.92
CA LYS A 11 -0.12 15.79 8.41
C LYS A 11 -1.14 16.25 7.36
N GLU A 12 -0.75 16.31 6.11
CA GLU A 12 -1.64 16.64 5.00
C GLU A 12 -1.89 15.41 4.14
N LYS A 13 -3.13 15.27 3.68
CA LYS A 13 -3.49 14.22 2.75
C LYS A 13 -3.18 14.68 1.32
N LYS A 14 -2.46 13.84 0.57
CA LYS A 14 -2.21 14.05 -0.85
C LYS A 14 -2.73 12.86 -1.64
N ILE A 15 -3.26 13.13 -2.82
CA ILE A 15 -3.67 12.08 -3.75
C ILE A 15 -2.65 12.07 -4.88
N VAL A 16 -1.96 10.95 -5.04
CA VAL A 16 -0.89 10.82 -6.02
C VAL A 16 -1.28 9.74 -7.04
N PRO A 17 -1.31 10.07 -8.34
CA PRO A 17 -1.51 9.05 -9.35
C PRO A 17 -0.28 8.17 -9.46
N VAL A 18 -0.48 6.85 -9.36
CA VAL A 18 0.60 5.89 -9.52
C VAL A 18 0.16 4.78 -10.46
N LYS A 19 1.12 4.21 -11.17
CA LYS A 19 0.87 3.06 -12.02
C LYS A 19 0.96 1.80 -11.16
N ALA A 20 -0.14 1.05 -11.09
CA ALA A 20 -0.21 -0.18 -10.30
C ALA A 20 0.16 -1.38 -11.16
N TYR A 21 0.96 -2.26 -10.60
CA TYR A 21 1.43 -3.47 -11.28
C TYR A 21 1.05 -4.70 -10.48
N MET A 22 0.60 -5.74 -11.20
CA MET A 22 0.34 -7.06 -10.63
C MET A 22 -0.59 -7.01 -9.42
N PRO A 23 -1.79 -6.38 -9.57
CA PRO A 23 -2.72 -6.27 -8.43
C PRO A 23 -3.16 -7.64 -7.95
N PHE A 24 -3.37 -7.74 -6.65
CA PHE A 24 -3.92 -8.95 -6.04
C PHE A 24 -4.89 -8.57 -4.93
N GLU A 25 -5.73 -9.53 -4.56
CA GLU A 25 -6.72 -9.33 -3.51
C GLU A 25 -6.42 -10.26 -2.34
N MET A 26 -6.50 -9.73 -1.14
CA MET A 26 -6.30 -10.50 0.08
C MET A 26 -7.12 -9.87 1.20
N TYR A 27 -7.80 -10.69 1.98
CA TYR A 27 -8.62 -10.23 3.11
C TYR A 27 -9.71 -9.22 2.72
N GLY A 28 -10.19 -9.27 1.47
CA GLY A 28 -11.22 -8.36 0.96
C GLY A 28 -10.70 -7.00 0.50
N TYR A 29 -9.40 -6.81 0.46
CA TYR A 29 -8.78 -5.57 -0.01
C TYR A 29 -7.85 -5.83 -1.20
N LYS A 30 -7.67 -4.80 -2.02
CA LYS A 30 -6.79 -4.87 -3.21
C LYS A 30 -5.47 -4.21 -2.92
N PHE A 31 -4.40 -4.85 -3.36
CA PHE A 31 -3.02 -4.40 -3.20
C PHE A 31 -2.31 -4.45 -4.56
N ALA A 32 -1.31 -3.61 -4.74
CA ALA A 32 -0.47 -3.68 -5.94
C ALA A 32 0.90 -3.09 -5.69
N ALA A 33 1.84 -3.50 -6.53
CA ALA A 33 3.16 -2.88 -6.56
C ALA A 33 3.10 -1.57 -7.34
N HIS A 34 3.86 -0.59 -6.91
CA HIS A 34 4.02 0.68 -7.60
C HIS A 34 5.38 1.29 -7.27
N LYS A 35 5.85 2.20 -8.10
CA LYS A 35 7.07 2.95 -7.79
C LYS A 35 6.85 3.81 -6.55
N ALA A 36 7.86 3.93 -5.74
CA ALA A 36 7.82 4.84 -4.60
C ALA A 36 7.67 6.28 -5.08
N TYR A 37 6.96 7.10 -4.30
CA TYR A 37 6.66 8.47 -4.67
C TYR A 37 7.91 9.31 -4.96
N SER A 38 8.98 9.12 -4.21
CA SER A 38 10.17 9.96 -4.28
C SER A 38 11.46 9.20 -4.58
N SER A 39 11.39 7.96 -5.04
CA SER A 39 12.58 7.17 -5.34
C SER A 39 12.30 6.12 -6.40
N ASP A 40 13.35 5.44 -6.86
CA ASP A 40 13.25 4.39 -7.89
C ASP A 40 12.96 3.00 -7.32
N THR A 41 12.62 2.92 -6.06
CA THR A 41 12.30 1.66 -5.43
C THR A 41 10.82 1.31 -5.59
N TRP A 42 10.46 0.08 -5.23
CA TRP A 42 9.09 -0.44 -5.36
C TRP A 42 8.45 -0.62 -3.99
N ASN A 43 7.19 -0.19 -3.90
CA ASN A 43 6.35 -0.37 -2.72
C ASN A 43 5.16 -1.24 -3.08
N VAL A 44 4.52 -1.83 -2.08
CA VAL A 44 3.21 -2.46 -2.24
C VAL A 44 2.26 -1.77 -1.27
N SER A 45 1.14 -1.29 -1.80
CA SER A 45 0.17 -0.54 -1.01
C SER A 45 -1.25 -1.03 -1.27
N GLU A 46 -2.11 -0.83 -0.28
CA GLU A 46 -3.54 -1.10 -0.39
C GLU A 46 -4.22 0.06 -1.12
N PHE A 47 -5.15 -0.25 -2.03
CA PHE A 47 -5.72 0.73 -2.96
C PHE A 47 -6.53 1.84 -2.29
N SER A 48 -7.37 1.50 -1.32
CA SER A 48 -8.33 2.47 -0.79
C SER A 48 -7.74 3.46 0.21
N THR A 49 -6.70 3.07 0.93
CA THR A 49 -6.10 3.91 1.98
C THR A 49 -4.66 4.29 1.72
N GLY A 50 -3.99 3.62 0.80
CA GLY A 50 -2.56 3.80 0.61
C GLY A 50 -1.71 3.13 1.69
N PHE A 51 -2.31 2.30 2.54
CA PHE A 51 -1.56 1.57 3.56
C PHE A 51 -0.42 0.79 2.91
N SER A 52 0.81 1.07 3.34
CA SER A 52 2.01 0.44 2.78
C SER A 52 2.30 -0.86 3.48
N VAL A 53 2.33 -1.94 2.71
CA VAL A 53 2.66 -3.27 3.22
C VAL A 53 4.16 -3.51 3.16
N GLU A 54 4.79 -3.10 2.06
CA GLU A 54 6.22 -3.27 1.85
C GLU A 54 6.76 -2.04 1.15
N ARG A 55 8.01 -1.67 1.45
CA ARG A 55 8.64 -0.45 0.91
C ARG A 55 10.07 -0.71 0.49
N ASN A 56 10.54 0.13 -0.42
CA ASN A 56 11.95 0.26 -0.78
C ASN A 56 12.58 -1.02 -1.31
N CYS A 57 11.81 -1.81 -2.04
CA CYS A 57 12.33 -3.00 -2.69
C CYS A 57 12.92 -2.64 -4.05
N PHE A 58 13.95 -3.35 -4.49
CA PHE A 58 14.63 -3.04 -5.75
C PHE A 58 13.87 -3.52 -6.98
N THR A 59 13.02 -4.53 -6.84
CA THR A 59 12.23 -5.06 -7.97
C THR A 59 10.77 -5.24 -7.57
N ARG A 60 9.87 -5.23 -8.58
CA ARG A 60 8.45 -5.50 -8.37
C ARG A 60 8.21 -6.89 -7.80
N ALA A 61 8.88 -7.88 -8.38
CA ALA A 61 8.72 -9.26 -7.96
C ALA A 61 9.07 -9.45 -6.48
N LYS A 62 10.17 -8.84 -6.05
CA LYS A 62 10.62 -8.91 -4.66
C LYS A 62 9.64 -8.19 -3.72
N ALA A 63 9.15 -7.04 -4.15
CA ALA A 63 8.17 -6.27 -3.37
C ALA A 63 6.90 -7.10 -3.14
N LEU A 64 6.38 -7.73 -4.20
CA LEU A 64 5.16 -8.55 -4.11
C LEU A 64 5.37 -9.79 -3.26
N GLU A 65 6.49 -10.47 -3.44
CA GLU A 65 6.82 -11.66 -2.64
C GLU A 65 6.85 -11.32 -1.15
N LYS A 66 7.60 -10.30 -0.79
CA LYS A 66 7.73 -9.85 0.61
C LYS A 66 6.41 -9.36 1.18
N ALA A 67 5.62 -8.65 0.38
CA ALA A 67 4.33 -8.14 0.81
C ALA A 67 3.37 -9.27 1.17
N LYS A 68 3.28 -10.30 0.32
CA LYS A 68 2.41 -11.45 0.58
C LYS A 68 2.82 -12.20 1.84
N ILE A 69 4.12 -12.42 2.02
CA ILE A 69 4.66 -13.06 3.22
C ILE A 69 4.33 -12.22 4.45
N ARG A 70 4.52 -10.92 4.37
CA ARG A 70 4.23 -10.01 5.49
C ARG A 70 2.75 -10.02 5.86
N LEU A 71 1.85 -9.97 4.87
CA LEU A 71 0.41 -10.02 5.11
C LEU A 71 -0.01 -11.33 5.80
N GLU A 72 0.58 -12.44 5.38
CA GLU A 72 0.32 -13.73 6.02
C GLU A 72 0.87 -13.79 7.45
N THR A 73 2.06 -13.25 7.66
CA THR A 73 2.72 -13.23 8.98
C THR A 73 1.96 -12.35 9.96
N ILE A 74 1.53 -11.18 9.54
CA ILE A 74 0.74 -10.26 10.36
C ILE A 74 -0.63 -10.85 10.68
N GLY A 75 -1.24 -11.51 9.70
CA GLY A 75 -2.54 -12.15 9.84
C GLY A 75 -3.70 -11.20 9.53
N LYS A 76 -4.83 -11.80 9.14
CA LYS A 76 -6.02 -11.07 8.68
C LYS A 76 -6.49 -10.02 9.68
N GLU A 77 -6.64 -10.38 10.93
CA GLU A 77 -7.18 -9.48 11.95
C GLU A 77 -6.35 -8.22 12.10
N ASN A 78 -5.03 -8.36 12.18
CA ASN A 78 -4.14 -7.23 12.36
C ASN A 78 -4.02 -6.39 11.10
N VAL A 79 -4.08 -7.00 9.92
CA VAL A 79 -4.11 -6.26 8.65
C VAL A 79 -5.37 -5.40 8.56
N LEU A 80 -6.53 -5.97 8.91
CA LEU A 80 -7.79 -5.22 8.90
C LEU A 80 -7.75 -4.04 9.89
N LYS A 81 -7.17 -4.24 11.07
CA LYS A 81 -7.01 -3.16 12.03
C LYS A 81 -6.11 -2.04 11.50
N ALA A 82 -5.01 -2.40 10.83
CA ALA A 82 -4.11 -1.42 10.25
C ALA A 82 -4.79 -0.60 9.14
N ILE A 83 -5.59 -1.24 8.29
CA ILE A 83 -6.34 -0.55 7.24
C ILE A 83 -7.40 0.37 7.84
N GLU A 84 -8.11 -0.08 8.86
CA GLU A 84 -9.10 0.76 9.56
C GLU A 84 -8.42 1.99 10.20
N TYR A 85 -7.26 1.80 10.80
CA TYR A 85 -6.48 2.90 11.34
C TYR A 85 -6.09 3.90 10.24
N ALA A 86 -5.65 3.40 9.08
CA ALA A 86 -5.32 4.25 7.95
C ALA A 86 -6.54 5.05 7.46
N LYS A 87 -7.73 4.43 7.44
CA LYS A 87 -8.98 5.14 7.11
C LYS A 87 -9.24 6.29 8.08
N GLU A 88 -9.05 6.06 9.36
CA GLU A 88 -9.25 7.10 10.38
C GLU A 88 -8.25 8.26 10.19
N LEU A 89 -6.99 7.96 9.88
CA LEU A 89 -6.01 8.99 9.59
C LEU A 89 -6.40 9.83 8.37
N LEU A 90 -6.94 9.21 7.34
CA LEU A 90 -7.40 9.93 6.14
C LEU A 90 -8.59 10.84 6.43
N LYS A 91 -9.50 10.43 7.32
CA LYS A 91 -10.62 11.26 7.74
C LYS A 91 -10.16 12.46 8.55
N ALA A 92 -9.12 12.30 9.37
CA ALA A 92 -8.61 13.35 10.24
C ALA A 92 -7.69 14.35 9.50
N ALA A 93 -7.18 13.97 8.34
CA ALA A 93 -6.25 14.80 7.58
C ALA A 93 -6.91 15.91 6.76
#